data_401db72c9e13142f4238c7c586395dfd
#
_entry.id   401db72c9e13142f4238c7c586395dfd
#
_cell.length_a   1.000
_cell.length_b   1.000
_cell.length_c   1.000
_cell.angle_alpha   90.00
_cell.angle_beta   90.00
_cell.angle_gamma   90.00
#
_symmetry.space_group_name_H-M   'P 1'
#
loop_
_entity.id
_entity.type
_entity.pdbx_description
1 polymer ?
#
loop_
_entity_poly.entity_id
_entity_poly.type
_entity_poly.pdbx_seq_one_letter_code
_entity_poly.pdbx_strand_id
1 'polypeptide(L)'
;LLMAAIYVAVTIVGVQSRGLFETSENGGIALAQIAQHYLGSVGLLILAATVTLACLKTSVGLITSCAETFTCLFPKGPTYRVWAVIFSLVSLLFANFGLSSIIGYSVPVLMFLYPLAITLIALSLFGKFFAYDRAVFVWTTALTLVGALYDFAAALPAPLLAACRLDGILAVLRETLPLAKLGLFWVLPALLGLVIGLILHFVRGKANA
;
A
#
# COMPACT_ATOMS: atom_id res chain seq x y z
N LEU A 1 -18.50 -1.88 11.06
CA LEU A 1 -19.10 -3.14 11.51
C LEU A 1 -19.26 -4.16 10.37
N LEU A 2 -19.90 -3.84 9.24
CA LEU A 2 -20.10 -4.77 8.12
C LEU A 2 -18.78 -5.32 7.57
N MET A 3 -17.79 -4.46 7.31
CA MET A 3 -16.46 -4.87 6.83
C MET A 3 -15.76 -5.80 7.83
N ALA A 4 -15.81 -5.47 9.12
CA ALA A 4 -15.22 -6.33 10.15
C ALA A 4 -15.88 -7.71 10.17
N ALA A 5 -17.21 -7.79 10.06
CA ALA A 5 -17.93 -9.05 9.99
C ALA A 5 -17.53 -9.90 8.78
N ILE A 6 -17.35 -9.27 7.60
CA ILE A 6 -16.87 -9.94 6.39
C ILE A 6 -15.46 -10.49 6.58
N TYR A 7 -14.54 -9.70 7.15
CA TYR A 7 -13.17 -10.18 7.41
C TYR A 7 -13.15 -11.35 8.39
N VAL A 8 -13.94 -11.29 9.46
CA VAL A 8 -14.07 -12.40 10.42
C VAL A 8 -14.62 -13.65 9.73
N ALA A 9 -15.68 -13.53 8.94
CA ALA A 9 -16.26 -14.65 8.20
C ALA A 9 -15.25 -15.30 7.24
N VAL A 10 -14.53 -14.50 6.45
CA VAL A 10 -13.50 -15.00 5.53
C VAL A 10 -12.36 -15.68 6.30
N THR A 11 -11.94 -15.11 7.44
CA THR A 11 -10.92 -15.73 8.30
C THR A 11 -11.36 -17.07 8.84
N ILE A 12 -12.62 -17.20 9.32
CA ILE A 12 -13.17 -18.47 9.82
C ILE A 12 -13.17 -19.51 8.71
N VAL A 13 -13.62 -19.16 7.52
CA VAL A 13 -13.60 -20.07 6.35
C VAL A 13 -12.16 -20.50 6.03
N GLY A 14 -11.20 -19.58 6.05
CA GLY A 14 -9.79 -19.88 5.84
C GLY A 14 -9.19 -20.82 6.91
N VAL A 15 -9.57 -20.64 8.17
CA VAL A 15 -9.15 -21.53 9.28
C VAL A 15 -9.74 -22.93 9.15
N GLN A 16 -11.02 -23.04 8.81
CA GLN A 16 -11.69 -24.33 8.62
C GLN A 16 -11.16 -25.11 7.40
N SER A 17 -10.67 -24.42 6.37
CA SER A 17 -10.10 -25.03 5.20
C SER A 17 -8.62 -25.44 5.38
N ARG A 18 -8.01 -25.07 6.51
CA ARG A 18 -6.61 -25.39 6.78
C ARG A 18 -6.39 -26.90 6.92
N GLY A 19 -5.47 -27.43 6.11
CA GLY A 19 -5.17 -28.87 6.07
C GLY A 19 -6.03 -29.68 5.06
N LEU A 20 -7.04 -29.06 4.44
CA LEU A 20 -7.82 -29.68 3.35
C LEU A 20 -7.14 -29.49 1.98
N PHE A 21 -6.39 -28.40 1.84
CA PHE A 21 -5.73 -28.02 0.59
C PHE A 21 -4.25 -27.72 0.83
N GLU A 22 -3.43 -27.92 -0.21
CA GLU A 22 -2.06 -27.42 -0.22
C GLU A 22 -2.03 -25.89 -0.19
N THR A 23 -0.96 -25.32 0.35
CA THR A 23 -0.79 -23.87 0.40
C THR A 23 -0.73 -23.30 -1.02
N SER A 24 -1.71 -22.45 -1.33
CA SER A 24 -1.83 -21.84 -2.65
C SER A 24 -0.87 -20.65 -2.79
N GLU A 25 -0.37 -20.39 -3.99
CA GLU A 25 0.51 -19.26 -4.29
C GLU A 25 -0.16 -17.89 -4.01
N ASN A 26 -1.46 -17.81 -4.15
CA ASN A 26 -2.23 -16.60 -3.88
C ASN A 26 -3.63 -16.89 -3.36
N GLY A 27 -4.25 -15.90 -2.70
CA GLY A 27 -5.57 -16.02 -2.09
C GLY A 27 -6.71 -16.28 -3.09
N GLY A 28 -6.55 -15.92 -4.36
CA GLY A 28 -7.56 -16.18 -5.39
C GLY A 28 -7.71 -17.68 -5.68
N ILE A 29 -6.59 -18.40 -5.78
CA ILE A 29 -6.56 -19.85 -5.96
C ILE A 29 -7.16 -20.55 -4.74
N ALA A 30 -6.74 -20.14 -3.52
CA ALA A 30 -7.27 -20.70 -2.29
C ALA A 30 -8.80 -20.56 -2.21
N LEU A 31 -9.31 -19.38 -2.53
CA LEU A 31 -10.76 -19.12 -2.47
C LEU A 31 -11.54 -19.93 -3.53
N ALA A 32 -10.95 -20.14 -4.71
CA ALA A 32 -11.54 -20.98 -5.76
C ALA A 32 -11.61 -22.45 -5.32
N GLN A 33 -10.55 -23.00 -4.71
CA GLN A 33 -10.53 -24.36 -4.18
C GLN A 33 -11.58 -24.55 -3.08
N ILE A 34 -11.70 -23.60 -2.17
CA ILE A 34 -12.71 -23.62 -1.11
C ILE A 34 -14.14 -23.61 -1.69
N ALA A 35 -14.39 -22.69 -2.65
CA ALA A 35 -15.70 -22.56 -3.29
C ALA A 35 -16.07 -23.85 -4.04
N GLN A 36 -15.11 -24.46 -4.72
CA GLN A 36 -15.31 -25.74 -5.41
C GLN A 36 -15.61 -26.89 -4.45
N HIS A 37 -14.89 -26.95 -3.33
CA HIS A 37 -15.05 -28.02 -2.35
C HIS A 37 -16.43 -27.99 -1.66
N TYR A 38 -16.88 -26.83 -1.22
CA TYR A 38 -18.13 -26.69 -0.45
C TYR A 38 -19.39 -26.57 -1.32
N LEU A 39 -19.30 -25.93 -2.47
CA LEU A 39 -20.43 -25.57 -3.33
C LEU A 39 -20.35 -26.16 -4.75
N GLY A 40 -19.28 -26.89 -5.06
CA GLY A 40 -19.05 -27.47 -6.38
C GLY A 40 -18.95 -26.42 -7.50
N SER A 41 -19.33 -26.82 -8.71
CA SER A 41 -19.25 -25.96 -9.90
C SER A 41 -20.11 -24.71 -9.81
N VAL A 42 -21.23 -24.78 -9.10
CA VAL A 42 -22.13 -23.62 -8.90
C VAL A 42 -21.42 -22.56 -8.02
N GLY A 43 -20.74 -23.00 -6.95
CA GLY A 43 -19.97 -22.10 -6.09
C GLY A 43 -18.84 -21.41 -6.87
N LEU A 44 -18.15 -22.12 -7.74
CA LEU A 44 -17.11 -21.57 -8.58
C LEU A 44 -17.66 -20.51 -9.55
N LEU A 45 -18.82 -20.75 -10.15
CA LEU A 45 -19.48 -19.79 -11.05
C LEU A 45 -19.89 -18.51 -10.31
N ILE A 46 -20.49 -18.65 -9.13
CA ILE A 46 -20.90 -17.51 -8.28
C ILE A 46 -19.67 -16.71 -7.86
N LEU A 47 -18.62 -17.40 -7.42
CA LEU A 47 -17.35 -16.75 -7.05
C LEU A 47 -16.76 -15.99 -8.25
N ALA A 48 -16.65 -16.61 -9.42
CA ALA A 48 -16.12 -16.00 -10.62
C ALA A 48 -16.92 -14.74 -11.02
N ALA A 49 -18.25 -14.82 -11.01
CA ALA A 49 -19.09 -13.67 -11.33
C ALA A 49 -18.91 -12.54 -10.30
N THR A 50 -18.89 -12.87 -9.01
CA THR A 50 -18.75 -11.89 -7.92
C THR A 50 -17.38 -11.18 -7.99
N VAL A 51 -16.30 -11.95 -8.15
CA VAL A 51 -14.94 -11.41 -8.24
C VAL A 51 -14.79 -10.55 -9.50
N THR A 52 -15.31 -11.00 -10.65
CA THR A 52 -15.26 -10.23 -11.90
C THR A 52 -15.97 -8.89 -11.76
N LEU A 53 -17.19 -8.88 -11.21
CA LEU A 53 -17.95 -7.64 -11.00
C LEU A 53 -17.27 -6.70 -10.01
N ALA A 54 -16.72 -7.25 -8.91
CA ALA A 54 -15.99 -6.47 -7.91
C ALA A 54 -14.72 -5.83 -8.51
N CYS A 55 -13.92 -6.61 -9.23
CA CYS A 55 -12.73 -6.13 -9.91
C CYS A 55 -13.05 -5.06 -10.96
N LEU A 56 -14.11 -5.26 -11.74
CA LEU A 56 -14.54 -4.33 -12.78
C LEU A 56 -14.98 -2.99 -12.16
N LYS A 57 -15.79 -3.03 -11.09
CA LYS A 57 -16.21 -1.83 -10.35
C LYS A 57 -15.02 -1.07 -9.78
N THR A 58 -14.08 -1.77 -9.17
CA THR A 58 -12.88 -1.15 -8.58
C THR A 58 -11.98 -0.56 -9.66
N SER A 59 -11.77 -1.27 -10.76
CA SER A 59 -10.96 -0.81 -11.89
C SER A 59 -11.53 0.47 -12.50
N VAL A 60 -12.83 0.52 -12.76
CA VAL A 60 -13.50 1.73 -13.27
C VAL A 60 -13.33 2.89 -12.30
N GLY A 61 -13.55 2.67 -10.99
CA GLY A 61 -13.38 3.71 -9.98
C GLY A 61 -11.96 4.26 -9.91
N LEU A 62 -10.94 3.39 -9.97
CA LEU A 62 -9.53 3.81 -9.95
C LEU A 62 -9.14 4.57 -11.21
N ILE A 63 -9.51 4.08 -12.40
CA ILE A 63 -9.21 4.76 -13.66
C ILE A 63 -9.87 6.14 -13.71
N THR A 64 -11.13 6.24 -13.27
CA THR A 64 -11.86 7.52 -13.19
C THR A 64 -11.15 8.50 -12.27
N SER A 65 -10.83 8.07 -11.04
CA SER A 65 -10.15 8.91 -10.04
C SER A 65 -8.77 9.36 -10.51
N CYS A 66 -8.00 8.47 -11.13
CA CYS A 66 -6.69 8.82 -11.71
C CYS A 66 -6.86 9.83 -12.85
N ALA A 67 -7.78 9.59 -13.77
CA ALA A 67 -8.00 10.49 -14.92
C ALA A 67 -8.46 11.89 -14.48
N GLU A 68 -9.34 12.00 -13.48
CA GLU A 68 -9.75 13.27 -12.88
C GLU A 68 -8.58 13.99 -12.22
N THR A 69 -7.82 13.28 -11.40
CA THR A 69 -6.65 13.85 -10.70
C THR A 69 -5.62 14.39 -11.68
N PHE A 70 -5.29 13.63 -12.73
CA PHE A 70 -4.30 14.06 -13.73
C PHE A 70 -4.83 15.21 -14.61
N THR A 71 -6.13 15.26 -14.87
CA THR A 71 -6.73 16.40 -15.58
C THR A 71 -6.65 17.69 -14.75
N CYS A 72 -6.86 17.59 -13.43
CA CYS A 72 -6.70 18.74 -12.53
C CYS A 72 -5.23 19.16 -12.37
N LEU A 73 -4.31 18.18 -12.30
CA LEU A 73 -2.88 18.44 -12.11
C LEU A 73 -2.22 19.06 -13.34
N PHE A 74 -2.69 18.69 -14.54
CA PHE A 74 -2.19 19.16 -15.83
C PHE A 74 -3.28 19.89 -16.62
N PRO A 75 -3.62 21.16 -16.29
CA PRO A 75 -4.71 21.88 -16.98
C PRO A 75 -4.47 22.14 -18.46
N LYS A 76 -3.21 22.12 -18.91
CA LYS A 76 -2.81 22.26 -20.32
C LYS A 76 -2.55 20.90 -21.00
N GLY A 77 -2.79 19.81 -20.29
CA GLY A 77 -2.55 18.45 -20.75
C GLY A 77 -3.73 17.86 -21.54
N PRO A 78 -3.68 16.55 -21.78
CA PRO A 78 -4.74 15.83 -22.45
C PRO A 78 -6.08 15.91 -21.71
N THR A 79 -7.18 15.73 -22.44
CA THR A 79 -8.51 15.69 -21.84
C THR A 79 -8.71 14.43 -20.98
N TYR A 80 -9.69 14.46 -20.09
CA TYR A 80 -10.08 13.34 -19.23
C TYR A 80 -10.19 12.00 -20.00
N ARG A 81 -10.81 12.02 -21.19
CA ARG A 81 -10.97 10.80 -22.01
C ARG A 81 -9.63 10.20 -22.44
N VAL A 82 -8.70 11.03 -22.81
CA VAL A 82 -7.35 10.58 -23.22
C VAL A 82 -6.60 9.99 -22.03
N TRP A 83 -6.67 10.61 -20.86
CA TRP A 83 -6.09 10.05 -19.62
C TRP A 83 -6.71 8.72 -19.26
N ALA A 84 -8.04 8.59 -19.32
CA ALA A 84 -8.73 7.34 -19.05
C ALA A 84 -8.29 6.21 -20.00
N VAL A 85 -8.12 6.50 -21.30
CA VAL A 85 -7.63 5.53 -22.27
C VAL A 85 -6.18 5.14 -22.01
N ILE A 86 -5.31 6.11 -21.70
CA ILE A 86 -3.90 5.83 -21.35
C ILE A 86 -3.82 4.90 -20.14
N PHE A 87 -4.52 5.20 -19.03
CA PHE A 87 -4.51 4.35 -17.84
C PHE A 87 -5.10 2.97 -18.11
N SER A 88 -6.14 2.86 -18.94
CA SER A 88 -6.71 1.56 -19.32
C SER A 88 -5.72 0.72 -20.14
N LEU A 89 -5.01 1.32 -21.11
CA LEU A 89 -4.00 0.63 -21.91
C LEU A 89 -2.80 0.19 -21.07
N VAL A 90 -2.32 1.07 -20.17
CA VAL A 90 -1.24 0.73 -19.24
C VAL A 90 -1.65 -0.43 -18.34
N SER A 91 -2.87 -0.37 -17.78
CA SER A 91 -3.40 -1.47 -16.96
C SER A 91 -3.52 -2.78 -17.73
N LEU A 92 -3.94 -2.72 -19.00
CA LEU A 92 -4.01 -3.90 -19.86
C LEU A 92 -2.63 -4.52 -20.12
N LEU A 93 -1.60 -3.70 -20.32
CA LEU A 93 -0.21 -4.19 -20.46
C LEU A 93 0.24 -4.92 -19.20
N PHE A 94 0.01 -4.33 -18.02
CA PHE A 94 0.37 -4.97 -16.76
C PHE A 94 -0.44 -6.24 -16.48
N ALA A 95 -1.70 -6.31 -16.89
CA ALA A 95 -2.55 -7.50 -16.70
C ALA A 95 -1.98 -8.77 -17.35
N ASN A 96 -1.15 -8.64 -18.40
CA ASN A 96 -0.52 -9.78 -19.07
C ASN A 96 0.61 -10.45 -18.26
N PHE A 97 1.12 -9.80 -17.21
CA PHE A 97 2.19 -10.40 -16.38
C PHE A 97 1.68 -11.45 -15.38
N GLY A 98 0.37 -11.59 -15.23
CA GLY A 98 -0.25 -12.50 -14.27
C GLY A 98 -0.29 -11.95 -12.84
N LEU A 99 -1.24 -12.46 -12.06
CA LEU A 99 -1.55 -11.94 -10.72
C LEU A 99 -0.37 -12.05 -9.74
N SER A 100 0.31 -13.20 -9.73
CA SER A 100 1.44 -13.43 -8.80
C SER A 100 2.61 -12.47 -9.07
N SER A 101 2.92 -12.21 -10.35
CA SER A 101 3.96 -11.25 -10.73
C SER A 101 3.57 -9.83 -10.39
N ILE A 102 2.31 -9.44 -10.64
CA ILE A 102 1.81 -8.11 -10.30
C ILE A 102 1.93 -7.88 -8.79
N ILE A 103 1.51 -8.84 -7.96
CA ILE A 103 1.64 -8.75 -6.51
C ILE A 103 3.12 -8.59 -6.11
N GLY A 104 4.01 -9.42 -6.66
CA GLY A 104 5.44 -9.39 -6.36
C GLY A 104 6.11 -8.03 -6.62
N TYR A 105 5.72 -7.33 -7.68
CA TYR A 105 6.26 -5.99 -8.01
C TYR A 105 5.49 -4.85 -7.34
N SER A 106 4.21 -5.04 -7.02
CA SER A 106 3.39 -4.00 -6.39
C SER A 106 3.67 -3.87 -4.90
N VAL A 107 4.00 -4.97 -4.21
CA VAL A 107 4.27 -4.96 -2.76
C VAL A 107 5.39 -3.99 -2.38
N PRO A 108 6.57 -3.97 -3.02
CA PRO A 108 7.60 -2.99 -2.70
C PRO A 108 7.12 -1.53 -2.85
N VAL A 109 6.42 -1.23 -3.96
CA VAL A 109 5.88 0.11 -4.20
C VAL A 109 4.87 0.50 -3.11
N LEU A 110 4.03 -0.45 -2.69
CA LEU A 110 3.07 -0.25 -1.62
C LEU A 110 3.77 0.00 -0.27
N MET A 111 4.83 -0.76 0.04
CA MET A 111 5.65 -0.58 1.24
C MET A 111 6.33 0.80 1.29
N PHE A 112 6.57 1.42 0.14
CA PHE A 112 7.05 2.79 0.05
C PHE A 112 5.95 3.83 0.27
N LEU A 113 4.78 3.63 -0.34
CA LEU A 113 3.71 4.64 -0.37
C LEU A 113 2.89 4.69 0.92
N TYR A 114 2.61 3.52 1.54
CA TYR A 114 1.71 3.49 2.69
C TYR A 114 2.25 4.25 3.93
N PRO A 115 3.55 4.21 4.28
CA PRO A 115 4.06 5.01 5.39
C PRO A 115 3.86 6.51 5.18
N LEU A 116 4.11 6.99 3.97
CA LEU A 116 3.91 8.39 3.60
C LEU A 116 2.43 8.79 3.68
N ALA A 117 1.55 7.94 3.15
CA ALA A 117 0.11 8.19 3.20
C ALA A 117 -0.41 8.23 4.65
N ILE A 118 -0.05 7.24 5.48
CA ILE A 118 -0.46 7.19 6.89
C ILE A 118 0.05 8.42 7.65
N THR A 119 1.32 8.79 7.46
CA THR A 119 1.92 9.96 8.12
C THR A 119 1.22 11.24 7.72
N LEU A 120 0.95 11.45 6.42
CA LEU A 120 0.25 12.64 5.94
C LEU A 120 -1.20 12.71 6.42
N ILE A 121 -1.91 11.58 6.46
CA ILE A 121 -3.27 11.49 7.01
C ILE A 121 -3.25 11.84 8.50
N ALA A 122 -2.33 11.26 9.28
CA ALA A 122 -2.19 11.54 10.69
C ALA A 122 -1.87 13.02 10.94
N LEU A 123 -0.89 13.59 10.22
CA LEU A 123 -0.55 15.00 10.32
C LEU A 123 -1.72 15.91 9.95
N SER A 124 -2.50 15.57 8.94
CA SER A 124 -3.68 16.34 8.53
C SER A 124 -4.79 16.27 9.58
N LEU A 125 -5.00 15.11 10.20
CA LEU A 125 -6.00 14.91 11.24
C LEU A 125 -5.66 15.69 12.52
N PHE A 126 -4.40 15.66 12.93
CA PHE A 126 -3.88 16.34 14.11
C PHE A 126 -3.35 17.75 13.82
N GLY A 127 -3.45 18.23 12.59
CA GLY A 127 -2.90 19.51 12.12
C GLY A 127 -3.33 20.73 12.93
N LYS A 128 -4.54 20.68 13.52
CA LYS A 128 -5.06 21.75 14.40
C LYS A 128 -4.20 21.99 15.65
N PHE A 129 -3.52 20.98 16.17
CA PHE A 129 -2.70 21.10 17.39
C PHE A 129 -1.40 21.88 17.18
N PHE A 130 -0.91 21.96 15.95
CA PHE A 130 0.29 22.74 15.58
C PHE A 130 0.02 23.75 14.45
N ALA A 131 -1.23 24.25 14.37
CA ALA A 131 -1.67 25.28 13.43
C ALA A 131 -1.26 25.00 11.96
N TYR A 132 -1.22 23.74 11.54
CA TYR A 132 -0.77 23.30 10.22
C TYR A 132 0.63 23.80 9.82
N ASP A 133 1.54 23.94 10.80
CA ASP A 133 2.88 24.45 10.56
C ASP A 133 3.64 23.59 9.55
N ARG A 134 4.11 24.26 8.50
CA ARG A 134 4.87 23.63 7.41
C ARG A 134 6.12 22.90 7.91
N ALA A 135 6.78 23.41 8.98
CA ALA A 135 7.97 22.76 9.52
C ALA A 135 7.66 21.35 10.05
N VAL A 136 6.54 21.18 10.76
CA VAL A 136 6.11 19.86 11.26
C VAL A 136 5.86 18.89 10.11
N PHE A 137 5.13 19.33 9.08
CA PHE A 137 4.87 18.48 7.90
C PHE A 137 6.15 18.07 7.18
N VAL A 138 7.04 19.03 6.92
CA VAL A 138 8.28 18.78 6.15
C VAL A 138 9.20 17.81 6.90
N TRP A 139 9.50 18.07 8.16
CA TRP A 139 10.43 17.23 8.91
C TRP A 139 9.87 15.82 9.15
N THR A 140 8.60 15.71 9.52
CA THR A 140 7.97 14.39 9.71
C THR A 140 7.96 13.60 8.40
N THR A 141 7.52 14.20 7.29
CA THR A 141 7.46 13.52 6.00
C THR A 141 8.85 13.16 5.48
N ALA A 142 9.84 14.04 5.63
CA ALA A 142 11.22 13.78 5.19
C ALA A 142 11.86 12.59 5.93
N LEU A 143 11.68 12.50 7.25
CA LEU A 143 12.20 11.37 8.01
C LEU A 143 11.39 10.10 7.79
N THR A 144 10.07 10.20 7.60
CA THR A 144 9.25 9.05 7.17
C THR A 144 9.72 8.52 5.82
N LEU A 145 10.09 9.40 4.88
CA LEU A 145 10.61 9.01 3.57
C LEU A 145 11.88 8.15 3.69
N VAL A 146 12.78 8.47 4.62
CA VAL A 146 13.98 7.65 4.87
C VAL A 146 13.60 6.25 5.35
N GLY A 147 12.62 6.16 6.28
CA GLY A 147 12.10 4.86 6.75
C GLY A 147 11.38 4.08 5.64
N ALA A 148 10.58 4.76 4.82
CA ALA A 148 9.88 4.17 3.69
C ALA A 148 10.82 3.62 2.60
N LEU A 149 11.95 4.30 2.36
CA LEU A 149 13.00 3.82 1.45
C LEU A 149 13.65 2.52 1.96
N TYR A 150 13.84 2.40 3.26
CA TYR A 150 14.32 1.15 3.85
C TYR A 150 13.30 0.02 3.66
N ASP A 151 12.03 0.23 4.01
CA ASP A 151 10.97 -0.78 3.87
C ASP A 151 10.75 -1.17 2.40
N PHE A 152 10.86 -0.22 1.47
CA PHE A 152 10.89 -0.47 0.03
C PHE A 152 12.04 -1.39 -0.37
N ALA A 153 13.27 -1.05 0.04
CA ALA A 153 14.45 -1.84 -0.28
C ALA A 153 14.37 -3.26 0.30
N ALA A 154 13.86 -3.39 1.53
CA ALA A 154 13.69 -4.68 2.20
C ALA A 154 12.60 -5.56 1.56
N ALA A 155 11.65 -4.97 0.86
CA ALA A 155 10.57 -5.67 0.16
C ALA A 155 10.90 -6.02 -1.31
N LEU A 156 12.03 -5.55 -1.85
CA LEU A 156 12.43 -5.83 -3.23
C LEU A 156 12.64 -7.34 -3.47
N PRO A 157 12.25 -7.85 -4.65
CA PRO A 157 12.55 -9.23 -5.05
C PRO A 157 14.06 -9.54 -5.01
N ALA A 158 14.41 -10.74 -4.60
CA ALA A 158 15.80 -11.17 -4.43
C ALA A 158 16.76 -10.84 -5.60
N PRO A 159 16.38 -10.99 -6.89
CA PRO A 159 17.27 -10.66 -8.00
C PRO A 159 17.60 -9.16 -8.08
N LEU A 160 16.67 -8.28 -7.71
CA LEU A 160 16.90 -6.83 -7.69
C LEU A 160 17.73 -6.42 -6.48
N LEU A 161 17.52 -7.07 -5.35
CA LEU A 161 18.26 -6.83 -4.11
C LEU A 161 19.76 -7.15 -4.30
N ALA A 162 20.06 -8.29 -4.90
CA ALA A 162 21.42 -8.73 -5.22
C ALA A 162 22.12 -7.77 -6.20
N ALA A 163 21.39 -7.26 -7.20
CA ALA A 163 21.92 -6.28 -8.15
C ALA A 163 22.34 -4.97 -7.49
N CYS A 164 21.62 -4.55 -6.44
CA CYS A 164 21.89 -3.31 -5.71
C CYS A 164 22.95 -3.46 -4.59
N ARG A 165 23.45 -4.67 -4.31
CA ARG A 165 24.39 -4.98 -3.22
C ARG A 165 23.95 -4.49 -1.83
N LEU A 166 22.65 -4.42 -1.59
CA LEU A 166 22.07 -3.90 -0.36
C LEU A 166 21.89 -4.99 0.71
N ASP A 167 22.09 -6.26 0.38
CA ASP A 167 21.85 -7.42 1.25
C ASP A 167 22.55 -7.30 2.61
N GLY A 168 23.83 -6.90 2.61
CA GLY A 168 24.61 -6.79 3.85
C GLY A 168 24.12 -5.66 4.78
N ILE A 169 23.79 -4.51 4.21
CA ILE A 169 23.32 -3.35 4.99
C ILE A 169 21.93 -3.62 5.55
N LEU A 170 21.04 -4.20 4.75
CA LEU A 170 19.68 -4.52 5.17
C LEU A 170 19.65 -5.63 6.23
N ALA A 171 20.55 -6.63 6.16
CA ALA A 171 20.66 -7.67 7.17
C ALA A 171 21.05 -7.10 8.54
N VAL A 172 22.07 -6.25 8.58
CA VAL A 172 22.54 -5.59 9.83
C VAL A 172 21.43 -4.71 10.43
N LEU A 173 20.75 -3.90 9.59
CA LEU A 173 19.66 -3.04 10.04
C LEU A 173 18.46 -3.83 10.55
N ARG A 174 18.16 -4.98 9.92
CA ARG A 174 17.05 -5.86 10.31
C ARG A 174 17.28 -6.53 11.67
N GLU A 175 18.53 -6.84 12.01
CA GLU A 175 18.88 -7.42 13.32
C GLU A 175 18.95 -6.37 14.42
N THR A 176 19.41 -5.16 14.10
CA THR A 176 19.67 -4.10 15.10
C THR A 176 18.38 -3.38 15.53
N LEU A 177 17.34 -3.33 14.65
CA LEU A 177 16.15 -2.52 14.89
C LEU A 177 14.91 -3.39 15.13
N PRO A 178 14.26 -3.26 16.30
CA PRO A 178 13.20 -4.16 16.75
C PRO A 178 11.93 -4.11 15.87
N LEU A 179 11.63 -2.99 15.24
CA LEU A 179 10.44 -2.79 14.39
C LEU A 179 10.67 -3.17 12.92
N ALA A 180 11.93 -3.35 12.50
CA ALA A 180 12.27 -3.73 11.13
C ALA A 180 11.72 -5.12 10.75
N LYS A 181 11.65 -6.06 11.70
CA LYS A 181 11.09 -7.41 11.51
C LYS A 181 9.57 -7.39 11.23
N LEU A 182 8.88 -6.36 11.67
CA LEU A 182 7.43 -6.20 11.51
C LEU A 182 7.07 -5.33 10.28
N GLY A 183 8.04 -4.84 9.51
CA GLY A 183 7.79 -3.91 8.40
C GLY A 183 7.29 -2.53 8.87
N LEU A 184 7.61 -2.15 10.11
CA LEU A 184 7.22 -0.89 10.74
C LEU A 184 8.44 -0.01 11.05
N PHE A 185 9.52 -0.19 10.30
CA PHE A 185 10.74 0.60 10.53
C PHE A 185 10.51 2.11 10.37
N TRP A 186 9.65 2.51 9.45
CA TRP A 186 9.31 3.90 9.18
C TRP A 186 8.73 4.66 10.38
N VAL A 187 8.15 3.97 11.36
CA VAL A 187 7.49 4.59 12.54
C VAL A 187 8.51 5.34 13.40
N LEU A 188 9.69 4.78 13.61
CA LEU A 188 10.73 5.43 14.42
C LEU A 188 11.22 6.76 13.79
N PRO A 189 11.64 6.80 12.52
CA PRO A 189 11.98 8.04 11.85
C PRO A 189 10.80 9.05 11.79
N ALA A 190 9.57 8.57 11.60
CA ALA A 190 8.39 9.42 11.59
C ALA A 190 8.16 10.13 12.93
N LEU A 191 8.28 9.39 14.05
CA LEU A 191 8.16 9.96 15.38
C LEU A 191 9.29 10.95 15.68
N LEU A 192 10.53 10.64 15.30
CA LEU A 192 11.65 11.57 15.43
C LEU A 192 11.40 12.86 14.62
N GLY A 193 10.89 12.73 13.40
CA GLY A 193 10.52 13.87 12.56
C GLY A 193 9.42 14.72 13.18
N LEU A 194 8.44 14.09 13.78
CA LEU A 194 7.36 14.76 14.49
C LEU A 194 7.90 15.57 15.69
N VAL A 195 8.77 14.96 16.50
CA VAL A 195 9.38 15.64 17.66
C VAL A 195 10.22 16.82 17.21
N ILE A 196 11.10 16.65 16.21
CA ILE A 196 11.92 17.74 15.66
C ILE A 196 11.03 18.86 15.11
N GLY A 197 10.00 18.50 14.33
CA GLY A 197 9.05 19.47 13.78
C GLY A 197 8.32 20.28 14.86
N LEU A 198 7.86 19.60 15.92
CA LEU A 198 7.20 20.27 17.06
C LEU A 198 8.16 21.20 17.83
N ILE A 199 9.40 20.77 18.07
CA ILE A 199 10.43 21.61 18.73
C ILE A 199 10.63 22.88 17.89
N LEU A 200 10.78 22.77 16.59
CA LEU A 200 10.96 23.90 15.68
C LEU A 200 9.73 24.82 15.67
N HIS A 201 8.53 24.27 15.70
CA HIS A 201 7.29 25.02 15.82
C HIS A 201 7.26 25.88 17.10
N PHE A 202 7.56 25.27 18.25
CA PHE A 202 7.57 25.99 19.54
C PHE A 202 8.70 27.03 19.62
N VAL A 203 9.87 26.77 19.07
CA VAL A 203 11.00 27.72 19.06
C VAL A 203 10.68 28.92 18.16
N ARG A 204 10.12 28.69 16.98
CA ARG A 204 9.70 29.77 16.05
C ARG A 204 8.51 30.57 16.59
N GLY A 205 7.55 29.92 17.24
CA GLY A 205 6.42 30.61 17.87
C GLY A 205 6.86 31.58 18.97
N LYS A 206 7.93 31.24 19.73
CA LYS A 206 8.53 32.13 20.74
C LYS A 206 9.37 33.28 20.13
N ALA A 207 9.89 33.14 18.94
CA ALA A 207 10.68 34.16 18.26
C ALA A 207 9.81 35.25 17.59
N ASN A 208 8.54 34.96 17.35
CA ASN A 208 7.58 35.87 16.73
C ASN A 208 6.54 36.50 17.73
N ALA A 209 6.65 36.18 19.01
CA ALA A 209 5.88 36.77 20.11
C ALA A 209 6.75 37.71 20.93
#